data_825fe08b8e3d5ed380dfc6e8768e3691
#
_entry.id   825fe08b8e3d5ed380dfc6e8768e3691
#
_cell.length_a   1.000
_cell.length_b   1.000
_cell.length_c   1.000
_cell.angle_alpha   90.00
_cell.angle_beta   90.00
_cell.angle_gamma   90.00
#
_symmetry.space_group_name_H-M   'P 1'
#
loop_
_entity.id
_entity.type
_entity.pdbx_description
1 polymer ?
#
loop_
_entity_poly.entity_id
_entity_poly.type
_entity_poly.pdbx_seq_one_letter_code
_entity_poly.pdbx_strand_id
1 'polypeptide(L)'
;LKAAGIQTMSLSIDGSDAIRHDEFRGVPGTFEMTMRAVEWAHRLDLPLQINTLVTDETLPDLPAAYELMKTLGIMRWSLFFLISMGRGSGLREIGPGDSERLNHWLYDLSKTSPFQIKTTEATHYRRVAIERMLAERMDRAAIAATSVGRGFGVRDGNGIMFVAYDGTVHPSGFLPVRTGNVRSDDIVELYRTHPVFTSLRDVTTYKGRCGRCEHVRLCGGSRARAYAWTGDFLESDPLCPFVPPLASAPEQ
;
A
#
# COMPACT_ATOMS: atom_id res chain seq x y z
N LEU A 1 -11.37 21.82 -12.79
CA LEU A 1 -11.44 20.57 -12.01
C LEU A 1 -12.40 20.73 -10.82
N LYS A 2 -12.22 21.72 -9.94
CA LYS A 2 -13.10 21.95 -8.77
C LYS A 2 -14.56 22.18 -9.21
N ALA A 3 -14.79 23.02 -10.23
CA ALA A 3 -16.12 23.25 -10.79
C ALA A 3 -16.77 21.99 -11.40
N ALA A 4 -15.98 20.97 -11.73
CA ALA A 4 -16.45 19.66 -12.19
C ALA A 4 -16.66 18.66 -11.02
N GLY A 5 -16.61 19.12 -9.75
CA GLY A 5 -16.89 18.30 -8.57
C GLY A 5 -15.72 17.48 -8.04
N ILE A 6 -14.47 17.74 -8.48
CA ILE A 6 -13.28 17.07 -7.91
C ILE A 6 -13.09 17.53 -6.47
N GLN A 7 -13.00 16.57 -5.55
CA GLN A 7 -12.92 16.80 -4.11
C GLN A 7 -11.51 16.69 -3.54
N THR A 8 -10.62 15.94 -4.19
CA THR A 8 -9.23 15.73 -3.76
C THR A 8 -8.32 15.60 -4.96
N MET A 9 -7.04 15.90 -4.77
CA MET A 9 -6.02 15.71 -5.78
C MET A 9 -4.86 14.89 -5.21
N SER A 10 -4.27 14.03 -6.05
CA SER A 10 -3.06 13.30 -5.71
C SER A 10 -1.95 13.68 -6.67
N LEU A 11 -0.76 13.96 -6.14
CA LEU A 11 0.47 14.20 -6.89
C LEU A 11 1.54 13.21 -6.42
N SER A 12 2.57 13.02 -7.23
CA SER A 12 3.68 12.16 -6.87
C SER A 12 4.95 12.98 -6.68
N ILE A 13 5.64 12.74 -5.56
CA ILE A 13 6.95 13.29 -5.24
C ILE A 13 7.82 12.14 -4.72
N ASP A 14 8.88 11.81 -5.45
CA ASP A 14 9.76 10.67 -5.15
C ASP A 14 11.19 11.08 -4.79
N GLY A 15 11.41 12.33 -4.46
CA GLY A 15 12.66 12.89 -3.96
C GLY A 15 12.39 14.11 -3.09
N SER A 16 13.26 14.39 -2.13
CA SER A 16 13.15 15.53 -1.22
C SER A 16 13.50 16.87 -1.87
N ASP A 17 14.13 16.83 -3.05
CA ASP A 17 14.53 17.99 -3.85
C ASP A 17 14.35 17.71 -5.36
N ALA A 18 14.59 18.75 -6.17
CA ALA A 18 14.42 18.68 -7.62
C ALA A 18 15.38 17.67 -8.27
N ILE A 19 16.63 17.59 -7.79
CA ILE A 19 17.63 16.69 -8.38
C ILE A 19 17.17 15.24 -8.20
N ARG A 20 16.89 14.82 -6.98
CA ARG A 20 16.46 13.43 -6.67
C ARG A 20 15.15 13.06 -7.36
N HIS A 21 14.17 13.97 -7.32
CA HIS A 21 12.87 13.71 -7.93
C HIS A 21 12.98 13.56 -9.44
N ASP A 22 13.66 14.48 -10.11
CA ASP A 22 13.77 14.51 -11.56
C ASP A 22 14.62 13.34 -12.09
N GLU A 23 15.71 12.98 -11.38
CA GLU A 23 16.52 11.80 -11.68
C GLU A 23 15.68 10.52 -11.57
N PHE A 24 14.96 10.35 -10.48
CA PHE A 24 14.07 9.18 -10.28
C PHE A 24 12.97 9.08 -11.34
N ARG A 25 12.40 10.22 -11.74
CA ARG A 25 11.36 10.29 -12.79
C ARG A 25 11.93 10.22 -14.20
N GLY A 26 13.21 10.45 -14.39
CA GLY A 26 13.86 10.48 -15.69
C GLY A 26 13.47 11.69 -16.56
N VAL A 27 12.87 12.73 -15.98
CA VAL A 27 12.38 13.91 -16.72
C VAL A 27 12.73 15.19 -15.94
N PRO A 28 13.68 15.99 -16.42
CA PRO A 28 14.04 17.26 -15.80
C PRO A 28 12.86 18.23 -15.67
N GLY A 29 12.79 18.95 -14.56
CA GLY A 29 11.78 19.99 -14.29
C GLY A 29 10.43 19.45 -13.79
N THR A 30 10.27 18.14 -13.59
CA THR A 30 9.01 17.56 -13.08
C THR A 30 8.77 17.96 -11.63
N PHE A 31 9.81 18.13 -10.82
CA PHE A 31 9.66 18.61 -9.46
C PHE A 31 9.02 20.00 -9.41
N GLU A 32 9.54 20.95 -10.17
CA GLU A 32 9.00 22.30 -10.23
C GLU A 32 7.57 22.34 -10.76
N MET A 33 7.26 21.50 -11.76
CA MET A 33 5.90 21.37 -12.27
C MET A 33 4.95 20.83 -11.20
N THR A 34 5.41 19.88 -10.40
CA THR A 34 4.66 19.32 -9.28
C THR A 34 4.44 20.35 -8.19
N MET A 35 5.46 21.15 -7.84
CA MET A 35 5.32 22.25 -6.86
C MET A 35 4.30 23.29 -7.32
N ARG A 36 4.30 23.66 -8.59
CA ARG A 36 3.25 24.55 -9.15
C ARG A 36 1.85 23.93 -9.04
N ALA A 37 1.73 22.62 -9.24
CA ALA A 37 0.46 21.93 -9.07
C ALA A 37 -0.01 21.92 -7.59
N VAL A 38 0.92 21.81 -6.64
CA VAL A 38 0.64 21.99 -5.19
C VAL A 38 0.07 23.38 -4.93
N GLU A 39 0.70 24.43 -5.45
CA GLU A 39 0.20 25.80 -5.30
C GLU A 39 -1.20 26.00 -5.89
N TRP A 40 -1.48 25.40 -7.05
CA TRP A 40 -2.82 25.46 -7.65
C TRP A 40 -3.86 24.73 -6.82
N ALA A 41 -3.51 23.59 -6.23
CA ALA A 41 -4.40 22.87 -5.33
C ALA A 41 -4.79 23.74 -4.12
N HIS A 42 -3.83 24.41 -3.50
CA HIS A 42 -4.09 25.32 -2.38
C HIS A 42 -4.93 26.50 -2.78
N ARG A 43 -4.62 27.17 -3.90
CA ARG A 43 -5.44 28.30 -4.40
C ARG A 43 -6.90 27.91 -4.66
N LEU A 44 -7.16 26.64 -4.91
CA LEU A 44 -8.48 26.09 -5.17
C LEU A 44 -9.11 25.40 -3.95
N ASP A 45 -8.47 25.43 -2.78
CA ASP A 45 -8.89 24.66 -1.58
C ASP A 45 -9.16 23.19 -1.91
N LEU A 46 -8.30 22.54 -2.70
CA LEU A 46 -8.37 21.12 -2.99
C LEU A 46 -7.46 20.36 -2.01
N PRO A 47 -8.03 19.50 -1.14
CA PRO A 47 -7.23 18.63 -0.29
C PRO A 47 -6.23 17.81 -1.11
N LEU A 48 -4.97 17.80 -0.67
CA LEU A 48 -3.87 17.25 -1.43
C LEU A 48 -3.30 15.99 -0.76
N GLN A 49 -3.15 14.92 -1.53
CA GLN A 49 -2.37 13.74 -1.19
C GLN A 49 -1.07 13.74 -1.98
N ILE A 50 0.05 13.47 -1.31
CA ILE A 50 1.31 13.18 -1.99
C ILE A 50 1.58 11.68 -1.93
N ASN A 51 1.97 11.12 -3.07
CA ASN A 51 2.40 9.74 -3.21
C ASN A 51 3.92 9.70 -3.39
N THR A 52 4.59 8.81 -2.66
CA THR A 52 6.02 8.55 -2.79
C THR A 52 6.22 7.06 -3.00
N LEU A 53 6.97 6.67 -4.04
CA LEU A 53 7.33 5.28 -4.28
C LEU A 53 8.50 4.89 -3.37
N VAL A 54 8.35 3.79 -2.65
CA VAL A 54 9.37 3.22 -1.77
C VAL A 54 10.13 2.15 -2.52
N THR A 55 11.40 2.43 -2.79
CA THR A 55 12.37 1.56 -3.44
C THR A 55 13.66 1.57 -2.63
N ASP A 56 14.62 0.72 -2.99
CA ASP A 56 15.97 0.74 -2.44
C ASP A 56 16.66 2.12 -2.64
N GLU A 57 16.37 2.78 -3.77
CA GLU A 57 16.92 4.09 -4.13
C GLU A 57 16.29 5.25 -3.34
N THR A 58 14.96 5.23 -3.15
CA THR A 58 14.24 6.33 -2.48
C THR A 58 14.24 6.20 -0.95
N LEU A 59 14.45 5.00 -0.42
CA LEU A 59 14.40 4.73 1.02
C LEU A 59 15.30 5.66 1.86
N PRO A 60 16.59 5.91 1.49
CA PRO A 60 17.46 6.78 2.27
C PRO A 60 16.99 8.24 2.33
N ASP A 61 16.21 8.68 1.34
CA ASP A 61 15.72 10.06 1.23
C ASP A 61 14.38 10.30 1.94
N LEU A 62 13.68 9.25 2.38
CA LEU A 62 12.35 9.39 3.01
C LEU A 62 12.33 10.33 4.24
N PRO A 63 13.38 10.39 5.10
CA PRO A 63 13.38 11.35 6.20
C PRO A 63 13.41 12.82 5.71
N ALA A 64 14.21 13.14 4.69
CA ALA A 64 14.23 14.47 4.09
C ALA A 64 12.92 14.77 3.33
N ALA A 65 12.37 13.78 2.63
CA ALA A 65 11.06 13.88 1.99
C ALA A 65 9.95 14.18 3.02
N TYR A 66 9.98 13.55 4.21
CA TYR A 66 9.03 13.86 5.28
C TYR A 66 9.10 15.32 5.72
N GLU A 67 10.32 15.88 5.86
CA GLU A 67 10.48 17.29 6.18
C GLU A 67 9.88 18.20 5.09
N LEU A 68 10.09 17.85 3.82
CA LEU A 68 9.42 18.54 2.71
C LEU A 68 7.88 18.44 2.84
N MET A 69 7.34 17.24 3.09
CA MET A 69 5.89 17.05 3.22
C MET A 69 5.28 17.96 4.29
N LYS A 70 5.99 18.24 5.39
CA LYS A 70 5.50 19.16 6.43
C LYS A 70 5.32 20.60 5.94
N THR A 71 6.07 21.01 4.93
CA THR A 71 5.97 22.36 4.35
C THR A 71 4.85 22.49 3.32
N LEU A 72 4.37 21.38 2.76
CA LEU A 72 3.45 21.40 1.63
C LEU A 72 1.96 21.48 2.02
N GLY A 73 1.62 21.54 3.31
CA GLY A 73 0.21 21.66 3.76
C GLY A 73 -0.70 20.54 3.22
N ILE A 74 -0.20 19.32 3.16
CA ILE A 74 -0.91 18.17 2.59
C ILE A 74 -1.88 17.54 3.60
N MET A 75 -2.93 16.90 3.10
CA MET A 75 -3.85 16.10 3.92
C MET A 75 -3.27 14.71 4.23
N ARG A 76 -2.51 14.13 3.29
CA ARG A 76 -2.02 12.76 3.38
C ARG A 76 -0.72 12.55 2.63
N TRP A 77 0.20 11.83 3.25
CA TRP A 77 1.37 11.23 2.60
C TRP A 77 1.15 9.74 2.42
N SER A 78 1.15 9.25 1.19
CA SER A 78 0.92 7.84 0.86
C SER A 78 2.19 7.22 0.30
N LEU A 79 2.75 6.26 1.03
CA LEU A 79 3.95 5.54 0.65
C LEU A 79 3.55 4.27 -0.10
N PHE A 80 3.93 4.18 -1.36
CA PHE A 80 3.69 3.04 -2.22
C PHE A 80 4.92 2.14 -2.24
N PHE A 81 4.83 0.98 -1.62
CA PHE A 81 5.93 0.01 -1.65
C PHE A 81 5.95 -0.65 -3.02
N LEU A 82 7.10 -0.57 -3.68
CA LEU A 82 7.29 -1.10 -5.02
C LEU A 82 6.88 -2.56 -5.10
N ILE A 83 6.21 -2.92 -6.18
CA ILE A 83 6.08 -4.30 -6.66
C ILE A 83 6.79 -4.37 -8.01
N SER A 84 7.77 -5.26 -8.13
CA SER A 84 8.62 -5.40 -9.32
C SER A 84 7.86 -6.04 -10.48
N MET A 85 6.89 -5.31 -11.02
CA MET A 85 6.07 -5.72 -12.17
C MET A 85 5.96 -4.61 -13.20
N GLY A 86 5.77 -4.96 -14.47
CA GLY A 86 5.64 -4.02 -15.56
C GLY A 86 6.86 -3.09 -15.63
N ARG A 87 6.64 -1.78 -15.69
CA ARG A 87 7.74 -0.78 -15.70
C ARG A 87 8.54 -0.74 -14.39
N GLY A 88 7.94 -1.19 -13.28
CA GLY A 88 8.61 -1.28 -11.99
C GLY A 88 9.66 -2.39 -11.90
N SER A 89 9.71 -3.34 -12.85
CA SER A 89 10.70 -4.43 -12.86
C SER A 89 12.15 -3.96 -13.03
N GLY A 90 12.36 -2.74 -13.51
CA GLY A 90 13.69 -2.11 -13.59
C GLY A 90 14.17 -1.48 -12.28
N LEU A 91 13.31 -1.38 -11.27
CA LEU A 91 13.63 -0.83 -9.95
C LEU A 91 13.83 -1.96 -8.94
N ARG A 92 14.52 -1.66 -7.84
CA ARG A 92 14.74 -2.63 -6.77
C ARG A 92 13.80 -2.39 -5.59
N GLU A 93 13.13 -3.46 -5.15
CA GLU A 93 12.37 -3.45 -3.90
C GLU A 93 13.32 -3.34 -2.71
N ILE A 94 12.85 -2.73 -1.63
CA ILE A 94 13.57 -2.77 -0.34
C ILE A 94 13.55 -4.18 0.24
N GLY A 95 14.51 -4.47 1.12
CA GLY A 95 14.55 -5.75 1.82
C GLY A 95 13.50 -5.86 2.94
N PRO A 96 13.17 -7.11 3.38
CA PRO A 96 12.19 -7.32 4.46
C PRO A 96 12.57 -6.61 5.77
N GLY A 97 13.86 -6.58 6.11
CA GLY A 97 14.35 -5.88 7.30
C GLY A 97 14.19 -4.36 7.21
N ASP A 98 14.43 -3.79 6.02
CA ASP A 98 14.22 -2.36 5.77
C ASP A 98 12.73 -2.01 5.82
N SER A 99 11.90 -2.85 5.24
CA SER A 99 10.46 -2.70 5.28
C SER A 99 9.93 -2.70 6.72
N GLU A 100 10.43 -3.57 7.57
CA GLU A 100 10.06 -3.62 8.99
C GLU A 100 10.48 -2.34 9.72
N ARG A 101 11.75 -1.92 9.55
CA ARG A 101 12.25 -0.67 10.15
C ARG A 101 11.46 0.55 9.65
N LEU A 102 11.17 0.61 8.36
CA LEU A 102 10.36 1.69 7.78
C LEU A 102 8.96 1.72 8.38
N ASN A 103 8.30 0.57 8.53
CA ASN A 103 6.96 0.52 9.12
C ASN A 103 6.95 0.95 10.59
N HIS A 104 7.98 0.63 11.38
CA HIS A 104 8.13 1.15 12.73
C HIS A 104 8.29 2.68 12.75
N TRP A 105 9.14 3.21 11.89
CA TRP A 105 9.34 4.66 11.75
C TRP A 105 8.05 5.38 11.32
N LEU A 106 7.32 4.83 10.35
CA LEU A 106 6.03 5.38 9.91
C LEU A 106 4.97 5.35 11.02
N TYR A 107 4.99 4.32 11.87
CA TYR A 107 4.12 4.27 13.05
C TYR A 107 4.45 5.40 14.02
N ASP A 108 5.73 5.63 14.31
CA ASP A 108 6.14 6.72 15.20
C ASP A 108 5.76 8.09 14.61
N LEU A 109 5.99 8.31 13.33
CA LEU A 109 5.56 9.52 12.64
C LEU A 109 4.04 9.73 12.69
N SER A 110 3.26 8.65 12.56
CA SER A 110 1.80 8.75 12.52
C SER A 110 1.18 9.35 13.79
N LYS A 111 1.93 9.39 14.90
CA LYS A 111 1.49 9.97 16.18
C LYS A 111 1.63 11.49 16.25
N THR A 112 2.56 12.05 15.51
CA THR A 112 2.94 13.47 15.61
C THR A 112 2.85 14.22 14.29
N SER A 113 2.68 13.51 13.18
CA SER A 113 2.59 14.13 11.85
C SER A 113 1.35 15.02 11.72
N PRO A 114 1.47 16.22 11.12
CA PRO A 114 0.34 17.10 10.88
C PRO A 114 -0.61 16.61 9.77
N PHE A 115 -0.27 15.52 9.09
CA PHE A 115 -1.06 14.89 8.03
C PHE A 115 -1.16 13.39 8.24
N GLN A 116 -2.10 12.75 7.55
CA GLN A 116 -2.26 11.29 7.60
C GLN A 116 -1.11 10.59 6.88
N ILE A 117 -0.59 9.52 7.49
CA ILE A 117 0.36 8.61 6.85
C ILE A 117 -0.38 7.34 6.42
N LYS A 118 -0.17 6.92 5.18
CA LYS A 118 -0.76 5.71 4.59
C LYS A 118 0.29 4.89 3.88
N THR A 119 0.23 3.58 4.03
CA THR A 119 1.02 2.65 3.21
C THR A 119 0.13 1.98 2.16
N THR A 120 0.68 1.73 0.99
CA THR A 120 0.07 0.93 -0.08
C THR A 120 1.04 -0.18 -0.44
N GLU A 121 0.54 -1.40 -0.59
CA GLU A 121 1.32 -2.63 -0.81
C GLU A 121 2.32 -2.96 0.32
N ALA A 122 2.07 -2.43 1.53
CA ALA A 122 2.75 -2.81 2.77
C ALA A 122 1.69 -3.07 3.87
N THR A 123 0.83 -4.04 3.62
CA THR A 123 -0.28 -4.41 4.51
C THR A 123 0.20 -4.83 5.90
N HIS A 124 1.44 -5.32 6.02
CA HIS A 124 2.08 -5.71 7.27
C HIS A 124 2.37 -4.52 8.22
N TYR A 125 2.28 -3.27 7.73
CA TYR A 125 2.21 -2.09 8.61
C TYR A 125 1.13 -2.23 9.69
N ARG A 126 -0.01 -2.88 9.36
CA ARG A 126 -1.09 -3.10 10.34
C ARG A 126 -0.64 -3.97 11.50
N ARG A 127 0.12 -5.03 11.22
CA ARG A 127 0.71 -5.88 12.26
C ARG A 127 1.64 -5.06 13.15
N VAL A 128 2.61 -4.37 12.54
CA VAL A 128 3.56 -3.52 13.29
C VAL A 128 2.83 -2.51 14.17
N ALA A 129 1.85 -1.81 13.62
CA ALA A 129 1.10 -0.82 14.38
C ALA A 129 0.34 -1.43 15.56
N ILE A 130 -0.30 -2.60 15.37
CA ILE A 130 -1.03 -3.28 16.46
C ILE A 130 -0.07 -3.78 17.54
N GLU A 131 1.05 -4.40 17.17
CA GLU A 131 2.08 -4.84 18.11
C GLU A 131 2.64 -3.67 18.92
N ARG A 132 2.89 -2.52 18.28
CA ARG A 132 3.35 -1.31 18.96
C ARG A 132 2.30 -0.76 19.92
N MET A 133 1.02 -0.67 19.51
CA MET A 133 -0.08 -0.23 20.38
C MET A 133 -0.24 -1.13 21.60
N LEU A 134 -0.12 -2.45 21.43
CA LEU A 134 -0.16 -3.40 22.55
C LEU A 134 1.04 -3.24 23.49
N ALA A 135 2.25 -3.06 22.96
CA ALA A 135 3.45 -2.80 23.75
C ALA A 135 3.35 -1.48 24.54
N GLU A 136 2.64 -0.49 23.99
CA GLU A 136 2.32 0.78 24.65
C GLU A 136 1.12 0.66 25.61
N ARG A 137 0.64 -0.56 25.88
CA ARG A 137 -0.47 -0.87 26.80
C ARG A 137 -1.82 -0.26 26.39
N MET A 138 -2.01 0.02 25.11
CA MET A 138 -3.33 0.41 24.61
C MET A 138 -4.29 -0.78 24.74
N ASP A 139 -5.49 -0.55 25.23
CA ASP A 139 -6.48 -1.62 25.35
C ASP A 139 -7.02 -2.07 23.98
N ARG A 140 -7.53 -3.30 23.90
CA ARG A 140 -8.00 -3.90 22.65
C ARG A 140 -9.18 -3.17 22.01
N ALA A 141 -10.05 -2.55 22.82
CA ALA A 141 -11.20 -1.80 22.31
C ALA A 141 -10.73 -0.49 21.66
N ALA A 142 -9.77 0.21 22.28
CA ALA A 142 -9.14 1.39 21.72
C ALA A 142 -8.40 1.06 20.42
N ILE A 143 -7.65 -0.05 20.36
CA ILE A 143 -7.00 -0.52 19.12
C ILE A 143 -8.04 -0.78 18.03
N ALA A 144 -9.12 -1.50 18.34
CA ALA A 144 -10.19 -1.79 17.39
C ALA A 144 -10.90 -0.52 16.86
N ALA A 145 -10.90 0.57 17.62
CA ALA A 145 -11.45 1.86 17.20
C ALA A 145 -10.54 2.63 16.24
N THR A 146 -9.26 2.28 16.12
CA THR A 146 -8.31 2.93 15.19
C THR A 146 -8.60 2.53 13.74
N SER A 147 -8.09 3.33 12.79
CA SER A 147 -8.17 3.00 11.35
C SER A 147 -7.43 1.70 11.00
N VAL A 148 -6.43 1.33 11.80
CA VAL A 148 -5.65 0.10 11.64
C VAL A 148 -6.41 -1.10 12.19
N GLY A 149 -7.06 -0.97 13.34
CA GLY A 149 -7.76 -2.05 14.03
C GLY A 149 -9.17 -2.34 13.51
N ARG A 150 -9.83 -1.39 12.81
CA ARG A 150 -11.21 -1.55 12.31
C ARG A 150 -11.41 -2.64 11.25
N GLY A 151 -10.41 -3.45 10.98
CA GLY A 151 -10.45 -4.56 10.04
C GLY A 151 -9.51 -4.39 8.86
N PHE A 152 -9.63 -5.33 7.94
CA PHE A 152 -8.81 -5.34 6.75
C PHE A 152 -9.18 -4.16 5.84
N GLY A 153 -8.23 -3.34 5.48
CA GLY A 153 -8.43 -2.37 4.41
C GLY A 153 -8.77 -3.04 3.08
N VAL A 154 -8.95 -2.21 2.05
CA VAL A 154 -9.05 -2.68 0.67
C VAL A 154 -7.77 -3.44 0.31
N ARG A 155 -7.94 -4.64 -0.25
CA ARG A 155 -6.86 -5.51 -0.73
C ARG A 155 -7.19 -6.03 -2.11
N ASP A 156 -6.21 -6.58 -2.82
CA ASP A 156 -6.42 -7.23 -4.11
C ASP A 156 -7.64 -8.15 -4.08
N GLY A 157 -8.63 -7.91 -4.93
CA GLY A 157 -9.85 -8.71 -5.03
C GLY A 157 -10.79 -8.67 -3.81
N ASN A 158 -10.49 -7.84 -2.81
CA ASN A 158 -11.32 -7.66 -1.61
C ASN A 158 -11.60 -6.16 -1.36
N GLY A 159 -12.77 -5.71 -1.78
CA GLY A 159 -13.18 -4.31 -1.75
C GLY A 159 -12.71 -3.49 -2.96
N ILE A 160 -12.00 -4.11 -3.89
CA ILE A 160 -11.54 -3.51 -5.15
C ILE A 160 -11.46 -4.56 -6.25
N MET A 161 -11.69 -4.13 -7.48
CA MET A 161 -11.24 -4.77 -8.71
C MET A 161 -10.74 -3.68 -9.67
N PHE A 162 -10.02 -4.06 -10.68
CA PHE A 162 -9.44 -3.18 -11.68
C PHE A 162 -9.93 -3.59 -13.07
N VAL A 163 -10.33 -2.61 -13.87
CA VAL A 163 -10.68 -2.79 -15.27
C VAL A 163 -9.63 -2.09 -16.11
N ALA A 164 -8.93 -2.84 -16.93
CA ALA A 164 -7.92 -2.31 -17.85
C ALA A 164 -8.59 -1.61 -19.05
N TYR A 165 -7.79 -0.86 -19.82
CA TYR A 165 -8.27 -0.08 -20.98
C TYR A 165 -8.92 -0.94 -22.08
N ASP A 166 -8.54 -2.22 -22.18
CA ASP A 166 -9.11 -3.20 -23.12
C ASP A 166 -10.36 -3.91 -22.58
N GLY A 167 -10.78 -3.53 -21.36
CA GLY A 167 -11.93 -4.13 -20.68
C GLY A 167 -11.58 -5.36 -19.83
N THR A 168 -10.33 -5.80 -19.79
CA THR A 168 -9.91 -6.94 -18.97
C THR A 168 -10.07 -6.63 -17.49
N VAL A 169 -10.61 -7.59 -16.72
CA VAL A 169 -10.84 -7.47 -15.28
C VAL A 169 -9.74 -8.20 -14.51
N HIS A 170 -9.19 -7.52 -13.52
CA HIS A 170 -8.15 -8.01 -12.60
C HIS A 170 -8.54 -7.75 -11.14
N PRO A 171 -7.99 -8.49 -10.16
CA PRO A 171 -8.25 -8.25 -8.74
C PRO A 171 -7.82 -6.87 -8.25
N SER A 172 -6.75 -6.33 -8.82
CA SER A 172 -6.27 -4.94 -8.61
C SER A 172 -5.40 -4.50 -9.77
N GLY A 173 -5.00 -3.22 -9.79
CA GLY A 173 -4.05 -2.71 -10.76
C GLY A 173 -2.61 -3.24 -10.57
N PHE A 174 -2.32 -3.89 -9.45
CA PHE A 174 -1.01 -4.47 -9.14
C PHE A 174 -0.98 -5.99 -9.26
N LEU A 175 -2.13 -6.66 -9.36
CA LEU A 175 -2.24 -8.11 -9.51
C LEU A 175 -2.84 -8.45 -10.89
N PRO A 176 -2.02 -8.66 -11.93
CA PRO A 176 -2.47 -8.80 -13.31
C PRO A 176 -2.97 -10.22 -13.65
N VAL A 177 -3.73 -10.81 -12.74
CA VAL A 177 -4.41 -12.09 -12.97
C VAL A 177 -5.73 -11.80 -13.68
N ARG A 178 -5.85 -12.24 -14.93
CA ARG A 178 -7.08 -12.04 -15.70
C ARG A 178 -8.22 -12.88 -15.14
N THR A 179 -9.36 -12.24 -14.89
CA THR A 179 -10.58 -12.91 -14.38
C THR A 179 -11.76 -12.86 -15.36
N GLY A 180 -11.75 -11.94 -16.30
CA GLY A 180 -12.81 -11.79 -17.33
C GLY A 180 -12.65 -10.48 -18.10
N ASN A 181 -13.72 -10.06 -18.78
CA ASN A 181 -13.76 -8.80 -19.53
C ASN A 181 -15.15 -8.16 -19.40
N VAL A 182 -15.21 -6.88 -19.06
CA VAL A 182 -16.48 -6.13 -18.86
C VAL A 182 -17.36 -6.03 -20.11
N ARG A 183 -16.82 -6.33 -21.30
CA ARG A 183 -17.58 -6.30 -22.55
C ARG A 183 -18.35 -7.60 -22.82
N SER A 184 -17.97 -8.70 -22.13
CA SER A 184 -18.57 -10.02 -22.32
C SER A 184 -19.15 -10.61 -21.06
N ASP A 185 -18.69 -10.15 -19.88
CA ASP A 185 -19.00 -10.77 -18.60
C ASP A 185 -19.77 -9.82 -17.68
N ASP A 186 -20.66 -10.35 -16.84
CA ASP A 186 -21.25 -9.58 -15.76
C ASP A 186 -20.21 -9.31 -14.67
N ILE A 187 -19.86 -8.04 -14.51
CA ILE A 187 -18.81 -7.60 -13.59
C ILE A 187 -19.14 -7.88 -12.11
N VAL A 188 -20.43 -7.87 -11.76
CA VAL A 188 -20.89 -8.15 -10.38
C VAL A 188 -20.79 -9.64 -10.10
N GLU A 189 -21.18 -10.47 -11.06
CA GLU A 189 -21.05 -11.91 -10.97
C GLU A 189 -19.59 -12.33 -10.90
N LEU A 190 -18.74 -11.82 -11.81
CA LEU A 190 -17.28 -12.01 -11.75
C LEU A 190 -16.71 -11.72 -10.37
N TYR A 191 -16.99 -10.54 -9.83
CA TYR A 191 -16.47 -10.17 -8.51
C TYR A 191 -16.94 -11.08 -7.40
N ARG A 192 -18.19 -11.54 -7.47
CA ARG A 192 -18.80 -12.37 -6.41
C ARG A 192 -18.37 -13.83 -6.47
N THR A 193 -18.25 -14.41 -7.64
CA THR A 193 -18.21 -15.87 -7.84
C THR A 193 -16.92 -16.40 -8.44
N HIS A 194 -16.16 -15.57 -9.18
CA HIS A 194 -14.96 -16.06 -9.85
C HIS A 194 -13.93 -16.58 -8.84
N PRO A 195 -13.33 -17.78 -9.05
CA PRO A 195 -12.44 -18.44 -8.08
C PRO A 195 -11.29 -17.58 -7.56
N VAL A 196 -10.70 -16.73 -8.40
CA VAL A 196 -9.62 -15.81 -7.98
C VAL A 196 -10.12 -14.83 -6.93
N PHE A 197 -11.28 -14.20 -7.16
CA PHE A 197 -11.85 -13.26 -6.19
C PHE A 197 -12.28 -13.93 -4.90
N THR A 198 -12.88 -15.12 -4.98
CA THR A 198 -13.31 -15.87 -3.79
C THR A 198 -12.13 -16.32 -2.96
N SER A 199 -11.06 -16.85 -3.57
CA SER A 199 -9.85 -17.27 -2.84
C SER A 199 -9.11 -16.10 -2.21
N LEU A 200 -9.06 -14.92 -2.87
CA LEU A 200 -8.46 -13.71 -2.29
C LEU A 200 -9.21 -13.18 -1.05
N ARG A 201 -10.51 -13.46 -0.94
CA ARG A 201 -11.32 -13.10 0.23
C ARG A 201 -11.30 -14.16 1.33
N ASP A 202 -11.00 -15.39 0.99
CA ASP A 202 -10.91 -16.50 1.96
C ASP A 202 -9.45 -16.69 2.43
N VAL A 203 -9.14 -16.12 3.58
CA VAL A 203 -7.79 -16.22 4.16
C VAL A 203 -7.38 -17.65 4.53
N THR A 204 -8.31 -18.61 4.57
CA THR A 204 -7.98 -20.02 4.84
C THR A 204 -7.32 -20.70 3.65
N THR A 205 -7.41 -20.10 2.46
CA THR A 205 -6.72 -20.57 1.25
C THR A 205 -5.26 -20.11 1.17
N TYR A 206 -4.84 -19.17 2.03
CA TYR A 206 -3.50 -18.62 2.00
C TYR A 206 -2.46 -19.65 2.42
N LYS A 207 -1.28 -19.56 1.82
CA LYS A 207 -0.18 -20.51 1.96
C LYS A 207 0.97 -19.96 2.79
N GLY A 208 1.95 -20.80 3.03
CA GLY A 208 3.20 -20.45 3.66
C GLY A 208 3.03 -19.76 5.02
N ARG A 209 3.86 -18.75 5.27
CA ARG A 209 3.82 -17.99 6.54
C ARG A 209 2.52 -17.19 6.69
N CYS A 210 1.99 -16.63 5.60
CA CYS A 210 0.75 -15.88 5.65
C CYS A 210 -0.45 -16.76 6.04
N GLY A 211 -0.52 -18.00 5.53
CA GLY A 211 -1.63 -18.92 5.81
C GLY A 211 -1.74 -19.37 7.27
N ARG A 212 -0.61 -19.36 8.02
CA ARG A 212 -0.58 -19.70 9.45
C ARG A 212 -0.40 -18.50 10.39
N CYS A 213 -0.42 -17.28 9.82
CA CYS A 213 -0.17 -16.06 10.57
C CYS A 213 -1.42 -15.65 11.37
N GLU A 214 -1.26 -15.40 12.66
CA GLU A 214 -2.33 -14.90 13.53
C GLU A 214 -2.90 -13.54 13.08
N HIS A 215 -2.07 -12.74 12.36
CA HIS A 215 -2.46 -11.45 11.82
C HIS A 215 -3.09 -11.54 10.40
N VAL A 216 -3.29 -12.73 9.83
CA VAL A 216 -3.72 -12.89 8.44
C VAL A 216 -5.03 -12.14 8.12
N ARG A 217 -5.98 -12.13 9.05
CA ARG A 217 -7.26 -11.44 8.88
C ARG A 217 -7.13 -9.93 8.83
N LEU A 218 -6.15 -9.36 9.51
CA LEU A 218 -5.89 -7.90 9.56
C LEU A 218 -4.92 -7.44 8.48
N CYS A 219 -3.88 -8.24 8.23
CA CYS A 219 -2.79 -7.95 7.31
C CYS A 219 -3.01 -8.56 5.93
N GLY A 220 -3.05 -9.89 5.86
CA GLY A 220 -3.18 -10.67 4.63
C GLY A 220 -1.97 -10.64 3.70
N GLY A 221 -0.96 -9.81 3.92
CA GLY A 221 0.17 -9.60 3.02
C GLY A 221 -0.23 -8.99 1.66
N SER A 222 0.73 -8.47 0.90
CA SER A 222 0.51 -8.06 -0.49
C SER A 222 0.37 -9.30 -1.39
N ARG A 223 -0.81 -9.52 -1.94
CA ARG A 223 -1.08 -10.64 -2.84
C ARG A 223 -0.43 -10.40 -4.22
N ALA A 224 -0.35 -9.14 -4.61
CA ALA A 224 0.35 -8.75 -5.82
C ALA A 224 1.86 -9.02 -5.72
N ARG A 225 2.51 -8.72 -4.57
CA ARG A 225 3.93 -9.03 -4.37
C ARG A 225 4.18 -10.54 -4.25
N ALA A 226 3.31 -11.27 -3.55
CA ALA A 226 3.38 -12.72 -3.52
C ALA A 226 3.37 -13.31 -4.94
N TYR A 227 2.45 -12.85 -5.78
CA TYR A 227 2.36 -13.25 -7.19
C TYR A 227 3.60 -12.87 -7.99
N ALA A 228 4.09 -11.63 -7.86
CA ALA A 228 5.26 -11.15 -8.60
C ALA A 228 6.51 -12.00 -8.34
N TRP A 229 6.67 -12.50 -7.11
CA TRP A 229 7.84 -13.27 -6.71
C TRP A 229 7.72 -14.78 -6.94
N THR A 230 6.50 -15.34 -6.82
CA THR A 230 6.30 -16.79 -6.79
C THR A 230 5.41 -17.33 -7.92
N GLY A 231 4.69 -16.44 -8.62
CA GLY A 231 3.64 -16.83 -9.55
C GLY A 231 2.33 -17.27 -8.87
N ASP A 232 2.28 -17.26 -7.53
CA ASP A 232 1.12 -17.66 -6.75
C ASP A 232 0.69 -16.53 -5.79
N PHE A 233 -0.46 -15.93 -6.04
CA PHE A 233 -0.98 -14.84 -5.22
C PHE A 233 -1.45 -15.29 -3.83
N LEU A 234 -1.54 -16.58 -3.54
CA LEU A 234 -1.88 -17.11 -2.22
C LEU A 234 -0.66 -17.36 -1.35
N GLU A 235 0.56 -17.31 -1.91
CA GLU A 235 1.80 -17.49 -1.18
C GLU A 235 2.10 -16.36 -0.19
N SER A 236 3.13 -16.55 0.63
CA SER A 236 3.60 -15.56 1.60
C SER A 236 4.06 -14.28 0.93
N ASP A 237 3.73 -13.12 1.53
CA ASP A 237 4.34 -11.85 1.14
C ASP A 237 5.84 -11.87 1.50
N PRO A 238 6.75 -11.82 0.52
CA PRO A 238 8.19 -11.93 0.76
C PRO A 238 8.74 -10.71 1.52
N LEU A 239 8.07 -9.57 1.48
CA LEU A 239 8.54 -8.35 2.14
C LEU A 239 8.29 -8.35 3.66
N CYS A 240 7.43 -9.22 4.17
CA CYS A 240 7.17 -9.34 5.60
C CYS A 240 8.20 -10.26 6.27
N PRO A 241 9.03 -9.78 7.23
CA PRO A 241 9.99 -10.64 7.92
C PRO A 241 9.37 -11.48 9.04
N PHE A 242 8.13 -11.21 9.42
CA PHE A 242 7.48 -11.88 10.55
C PHE A 242 7.36 -13.38 10.33
N VAL A 243 7.83 -14.14 11.30
CA VAL A 243 7.71 -15.62 11.33
C VAL A 243 6.68 -15.97 12.39
N PRO A 244 5.47 -16.41 12.00
CA PRO A 244 4.47 -16.84 12.96
C PRO A 244 4.99 -18.00 13.82
N PRO A 245 4.61 -18.09 15.10
CA PRO A 245 4.91 -19.25 15.93
C PRO A 245 4.46 -20.52 15.23
N LEU A 246 5.25 -21.60 15.36
CA LEU A 246 4.75 -22.93 14.97
C LEU A 246 3.51 -23.22 15.83
N ALA A 247 2.42 -23.62 15.20
CA ALA A 247 1.26 -24.10 15.97
C ALA A 247 1.76 -25.18 16.93
N SER A 248 1.59 -24.97 18.23
CA SER A 248 1.83 -26.02 19.22
C SER A 248 0.98 -27.22 18.79
N ALA A 249 1.61 -28.40 18.70
CA ALA A 249 0.87 -29.62 18.45
C ALA A 249 -0.26 -29.70 19.49
N PRO A 250 -1.49 -30.09 19.10
CA PRO A 250 -2.53 -30.30 20.08
C PRO A 250 -2.02 -31.28 21.13
N GLU A 251 -2.06 -30.88 22.38
CA GLU A 251 -1.84 -31.79 23.49
C GLU A 251 -2.84 -32.95 23.33
N GLN A 252 -2.30 -34.17 23.20
CA GLN A 252 -3.06 -35.40 23.07
C GLN A 252 -3.67 -35.80 24.40
#